data_f429faf22cc9313a94ebceede6d3d5fb
#
_entry.id   f429faf22cc9313a94ebceede6d3d5fb
#
_cell.length_a   1.000
_cell.length_b   1.000
_cell.length_c   1.000
_cell.angle_alpha   90.00
_cell.angle_beta   90.00
_cell.angle_gamma   90.00
#
_symmetry.space_group_name_H-M   'P 1'
#
loop_
_entity.id
_entity.type
_entity.pdbx_description
1 polymer ?
#
loop_
_entity_poly.entity_id
_entity_poly.type
_entity_poly.pdbx_seq_one_letter_code
_entity_poly.pdbx_strand_id
1 'polypeptide(L)'
;MNHNVLMTPINWKSKGNNTSLEVTVAMEDKELEKIKEEKIKKMLDQAKSGVVKLTSSSFDSFLNTGLPVLVDFWADWCMPCRMMAPIMEELSQAYAGKVLFGKVNVDENSQIASRYGIMSIPHFLVFKNGTLVDKIVGAVGRDPLENAIKKHI
;
A
#
# COMPACT_ATOMS: atom_id res chain seq x y z
N MET A 1 21.87 -32.82 51.89
CA MET A 1 22.40 -33.20 50.57
C MET A 1 22.08 -32.08 49.60
N ASN A 2 23.01 -31.16 49.49
CA ASN A 2 22.85 -30.01 48.58
C ASN A 2 23.37 -30.39 47.21
N HIS A 3 22.46 -30.70 46.31
CA HIS A 3 22.78 -30.74 44.91
C HIS A 3 22.72 -29.32 44.34
N ASN A 4 23.73 -28.50 44.63
CA ASN A 4 24.00 -27.30 43.88
C ASN A 4 24.58 -27.74 42.55
N VAL A 5 23.72 -27.98 41.61
CA VAL A 5 24.14 -27.97 40.22
C VAL A 5 24.37 -26.51 39.84
N LEU A 6 25.61 -26.09 39.98
CA LEU A 6 26.07 -24.86 39.35
C LEU A 6 25.93 -25.03 37.85
N MET A 7 24.80 -24.63 37.29
CA MET A 7 24.71 -24.37 35.87
C MET A 7 25.62 -23.18 35.62
N THR A 8 26.82 -23.46 35.18
CA THR A 8 27.66 -22.43 34.52
C THR A 8 26.86 -21.91 33.34
N PRO A 9 26.63 -20.61 33.24
CA PRO A 9 26.00 -20.07 32.03
C PRO A 9 26.88 -20.47 30.85
N ILE A 10 26.31 -21.22 29.94
CA ILE A 10 26.96 -21.52 28.68
C ILE A 10 27.27 -20.17 28.04
N ASN A 11 28.55 -19.81 28.07
CA ASN A 11 29.02 -18.60 27.39
C ASN A 11 28.97 -18.88 25.89
N TRP A 12 27.81 -18.63 25.30
CA TRP A 12 27.58 -18.77 23.85
C TRP A 12 28.29 -17.69 23.03
N LYS A 13 29.03 -16.79 23.68
CA LYS A 13 30.01 -15.95 23.00
C LYS A 13 31.23 -16.80 22.61
N SER A 14 31.01 -17.72 21.72
CA SER A 14 32.12 -18.29 20.97
C SER A 14 32.73 -17.16 20.16
N LYS A 15 33.90 -16.78 20.57
CA LYS A 15 34.77 -15.92 19.78
C LYS A 15 34.99 -16.55 18.43
N GLY A 16 34.60 -15.86 17.41
CA GLY A 16 35.14 -16.12 16.10
C GLY A 16 34.25 -17.00 15.25
N ASN A 17 34.23 -16.64 14.10
CA ASN A 17 33.63 -17.11 12.89
C ASN A 17 32.20 -16.61 12.78
N ASN A 18 32.09 -15.35 12.32
CA ASN A 18 30.99 -14.98 11.46
C ASN A 18 30.79 -16.14 10.52
N THR A 19 29.87 -17.02 10.88
CA THR A 19 29.50 -18.11 10.01
C THR A 19 28.98 -17.46 8.74
N SER A 20 29.39 -17.95 7.61
CA SER A 20 28.91 -17.53 6.29
C SER A 20 27.39 -17.39 6.20
N LEU A 21 26.65 -18.06 7.08
CA LEU A 21 25.20 -17.98 7.25
C LEU A 21 24.71 -16.62 7.78
N GLU A 22 25.37 -16.02 8.77
CA GLU A 22 24.96 -14.68 9.29
C GLU A 22 25.21 -13.58 8.26
N VAL A 23 26.32 -13.69 7.54
CA VAL A 23 26.64 -12.77 6.44
C VAL A 23 25.67 -12.95 5.28
N THR A 24 25.26 -14.18 4.98
CA THR A 24 24.31 -14.48 3.92
C THR A 24 22.92 -13.96 4.27
N VAL A 25 22.45 -14.15 5.49
CA VAL A 25 21.16 -13.60 5.97
C VAL A 25 21.15 -12.06 5.95
N ALA A 26 22.23 -11.42 6.39
CA ALA A 26 22.36 -9.97 6.34
C ALA A 26 22.40 -9.42 4.91
N MET A 27 23.00 -10.14 3.96
CA MET A 27 23.00 -9.80 2.53
C MET A 27 21.62 -9.98 1.89
N GLU A 28 20.89 -11.03 2.24
CA GLU A 28 19.52 -11.28 1.78
C GLU A 28 18.56 -10.19 2.29
N ASP A 29 18.69 -9.75 3.54
CA ASP A 29 17.90 -8.67 4.11
C ASP A 29 18.18 -7.32 3.41
N LYS A 30 19.42 -7.02 3.10
CA LYS A 30 19.82 -5.82 2.34
C LYS A 30 19.30 -5.84 0.90
N GLU A 31 19.36 -6.98 0.23
CA GLU A 31 18.79 -7.15 -1.11
C GLU A 31 17.28 -7.00 -1.08
N LEU A 32 16.61 -7.56 -0.09
CA LEU A 32 15.17 -7.47 0.08
C LEU A 32 14.72 -6.03 0.31
N GLU A 33 15.43 -5.27 1.16
CA GLU A 33 15.17 -3.85 1.39
C GLU A 33 15.38 -3.02 0.12
N LYS A 34 16.45 -3.27 -0.61
CA LYS A 34 16.74 -2.63 -1.89
C LYS A 34 15.65 -2.88 -2.94
N ILE A 35 15.18 -4.11 -3.05
CA ILE A 35 14.07 -4.49 -3.94
C ILE A 35 12.79 -3.76 -3.53
N LYS A 36 12.49 -3.68 -2.24
CA LYS A 36 11.33 -2.94 -1.72
C LYS A 36 11.42 -1.45 -2.05
N GLU A 37 12.57 -0.82 -1.83
CA GLU A 37 12.80 0.59 -2.15
C GLU A 37 12.67 0.88 -3.64
N GLU A 38 13.26 0.04 -4.49
CA GLU A 38 13.14 0.14 -5.95
C GLU A 38 11.70 -0.02 -6.42
N LYS A 39 10.96 -0.96 -5.83
CA LYS A 39 9.55 -1.19 -6.13
C LYS A 39 8.69 0.00 -5.73
N ILE A 40 8.90 0.56 -4.54
CA ILE A 40 8.20 1.76 -4.06
C ILE A 40 8.54 2.96 -4.96
N LYS A 41 9.80 3.16 -5.30
CA LYS A 41 10.22 4.23 -6.21
C LYS A 41 9.56 4.12 -7.58
N LYS A 42 9.52 2.92 -8.14
CA LYS A 42 8.85 2.67 -9.43
C LYS A 42 7.35 2.95 -9.36
N MET A 43 6.71 2.55 -8.26
CA MET A 43 5.29 2.84 -8.03
C MET A 43 5.04 4.35 -7.88
N LEU A 44 5.89 5.07 -7.18
CA LEU A 44 5.81 6.53 -7.04
C LEU A 44 6.01 7.24 -8.38
N ASP A 45 6.95 6.78 -9.19
CA ASP A 45 7.18 7.34 -10.53
C ASP A 45 6.00 7.09 -11.47
N GLN A 46 5.37 5.93 -11.38
CA GLN A 46 4.13 5.64 -12.10
C GLN A 46 2.96 6.49 -11.59
N ALA A 47 2.86 6.69 -10.28
CA ALA A 47 1.81 7.49 -9.65
C ALA A 47 1.91 9.00 -9.96
N LYS A 48 3.09 9.49 -10.31
CA LYS A 48 3.25 10.88 -10.79
C LYS A 48 2.58 11.14 -12.13
N SER A 49 2.28 10.10 -12.88
CA SER A 49 1.74 10.18 -14.24
C SER A 49 0.31 9.71 -14.41
N GLY A 50 -0.40 9.34 -13.33
CA GLY A 50 -1.79 8.89 -13.43
C GLY A 50 -2.26 7.96 -12.32
N VAL A 51 -3.30 7.20 -12.62
CA VAL A 51 -3.92 6.24 -11.70
C VAL A 51 -3.24 4.88 -11.80
N VAL A 52 -2.72 4.38 -10.70
CA VAL A 52 -1.98 3.11 -10.64
C VAL A 52 -2.93 1.94 -10.41
N LYS A 53 -2.81 0.89 -11.22
CA LYS A 53 -3.51 -0.37 -10.98
C LYS A 53 -2.90 -1.09 -9.79
N LEU A 54 -3.69 -1.28 -8.72
CA LEU A 54 -3.27 -1.97 -7.50
C LEU A 54 -3.74 -3.42 -7.48
N THR A 55 -2.91 -4.27 -6.90
CA THR A 55 -3.21 -5.68 -6.66
C THR A 55 -3.09 -5.99 -5.18
N SER A 56 -3.51 -7.18 -4.76
CA SER A 56 -3.36 -7.64 -3.36
C SER A 56 -1.91 -7.58 -2.87
N SER A 57 -0.93 -7.75 -3.77
CA SER A 57 0.50 -7.72 -3.42
C SER A 57 1.09 -6.31 -3.34
N SER A 58 0.49 -5.33 -4.00
CA SER A 58 1.02 -3.94 -4.07
C SER A 58 0.25 -2.93 -3.23
N PHE A 59 -0.94 -3.29 -2.77
CA PHE A 59 -1.87 -2.39 -2.10
C PHE A 59 -1.28 -1.76 -0.83
N ASP A 60 -0.85 -2.58 0.11
CA ASP A 60 -0.34 -2.09 1.40
C ASP A 60 0.92 -1.24 1.24
N SER A 61 1.82 -1.62 0.35
CA SER A 61 3.02 -0.84 0.03
C SER A 61 2.69 0.53 -0.56
N PHE A 62 1.68 0.59 -1.41
CA PHE A 62 1.23 1.83 -2.03
C PHE A 62 0.62 2.81 -1.00
N LEU A 63 -0.11 2.31 -0.01
CA LEU A 63 -0.67 3.13 1.06
C LEU A 63 0.38 3.74 1.98
N ASN A 64 1.55 3.12 2.10
CA ASN A 64 2.61 3.52 3.03
C ASN A 64 3.71 4.38 2.38
N THR A 65 3.39 5.11 1.34
CA THR A 65 4.34 5.97 0.62
C THR A 65 4.53 7.36 1.24
N GLY A 66 3.76 7.69 2.28
CA GLY A 66 3.84 8.98 2.98
C GLY A 66 2.93 10.07 2.43
N LEU A 67 2.36 9.89 1.24
CA LEU A 67 1.36 10.81 0.66
C LEU A 67 -0.06 10.30 0.91
N PRO A 68 -1.07 11.20 0.95
CA PRO A 68 -2.46 10.78 0.88
C PRO A 68 -2.74 9.98 -0.39
N VAL A 69 -3.61 8.98 -0.29
CA VAL A 69 -3.95 8.06 -1.39
C VAL A 69 -5.45 8.01 -1.57
N LEU A 70 -5.92 8.21 -2.80
CA LEU A 70 -7.31 7.96 -3.19
C LEU A 70 -7.35 6.66 -4.01
N VAL A 71 -8.16 5.70 -3.57
CA VAL A 71 -8.33 4.40 -4.23
C VAL A 71 -9.74 4.23 -4.75
N ASP A 72 -9.87 3.94 -6.04
CA ASP A 72 -11.12 3.61 -6.73
C ASP A 72 -11.31 2.09 -6.77
N PHE A 73 -12.42 1.62 -6.21
CA PHE A 73 -12.85 0.21 -6.32
C PHE A 73 -13.84 0.09 -7.47
N TRP A 74 -13.50 -0.68 -8.46
CA TRP A 74 -14.22 -0.78 -9.73
C TRP A 74 -14.28 -2.21 -10.28
N ALA A 75 -15.07 -2.41 -11.33
CA ALA A 75 -15.10 -3.64 -12.13
C ALA A 75 -15.37 -3.32 -13.61
N ASP A 76 -14.97 -4.22 -14.50
CA ASP A 76 -15.11 -4.03 -15.95
C ASP A 76 -16.56 -3.89 -16.41
N TRP A 77 -17.48 -4.60 -15.76
CA TRP A 77 -18.91 -4.60 -16.05
C TRP A 77 -19.67 -3.40 -15.47
N CYS A 78 -19.02 -2.58 -14.67
CA CYS A 78 -19.63 -1.46 -13.96
C CYS A 78 -19.60 -0.18 -14.80
N MET A 79 -20.74 0.19 -15.39
CA MET A 79 -20.86 1.42 -16.20
C MET A 79 -20.64 2.69 -15.38
N PRO A 80 -21.21 2.87 -14.17
CA PRO A 80 -20.92 4.04 -13.35
C PRO A 80 -19.42 4.18 -13.00
N CYS A 81 -18.71 3.08 -12.82
CA CYS A 81 -17.27 3.08 -12.59
C CYS A 81 -16.50 3.64 -13.80
N ARG A 82 -16.92 3.28 -15.00
CA ARG A 82 -16.31 3.80 -16.25
C ARG A 82 -16.51 5.30 -16.41
N MET A 83 -17.63 5.83 -15.93
CA MET A 83 -17.91 7.27 -15.94
C MET A 83 -16.98 8.03 -14.98
N MET A 84 -16.55 7.41 -13.90
CA MET A 84 -15.64 8.00 -12.93
C MET A 84 -14.16 7.90 -13.32
N ALA A 85 -13.80 7.00 -14.22
CA ALA A 85 -12.41 6.80 -14.64
C ALA A 85 -11.73 8.07 -15.20
N PRO A 86 -12.36 8.86 -16.10
CA PRO A 86 -11.78 10.12 -16.58
C PRO A 86 -11.58 11.14 -15.44
N ILE A 87 -12.48 11.18 -14.48
CA ILE A 87 -12.40 12.07 -13.32
C ILE A 87 -11.20 11.71 -12.44
N MET A 88 -10.97 10.43 -12.22
CA MET A 88 -9.78 9.95 -11.50
C MET A 88 -8.49 10.36 -12.21
N GLU A 89 -8.43 10.22 -13.53
CA GLU A 89 -7.28 10.65 -14.32
C GLU A 89 -7.05 12.16 -14.24
N GLU A 90 -8.09 12.97 -14.39
CA GLU A 90 -8.00 14.43 -14.25
C GLU A 90 -7.50 14.86 -12.88
N LEU A 91 -8.04 14.26 -11.80
CA LEU A 91 -7.61 14.54 -10.44
C LEU A 91 -6.16 14.09 -10.20
N SER A 92 -5.76 12.97 -10.75
CA SER A 92 -4.38 12.48 -10.63
C SER A 92 -3.37 13.44 -11.24
N GLN A 93 -3.72 14.09 -12.31
CA GLN A 93 -2.89 15.12 -12.94
C GLN A 93 -2.90 16.44 -12.16
N ALA A 94 -4.08 16.88 -11.69
CA ALA A 94 -4.23 18.10 -10.92
C ALA A 94 -3.49 18.06 -9.56
N TYR A 95 -3.43 16.91 -8.94
CA TYR A 95 -2.79 16.69 -7.63
C TYR A 95 -1.48 15.88 -7.71
N ALA A 96 -0.85 15.87 -8.87
CA ALA A 96 0.43 15.19 -9.08
C ALA A 96 1.48 15.63 -8.05
N GLY A 97 2.12 14.67 -7.39
CA GLY A 97 3.11 14.92 -6.33
C GLY A 97 2.53 15.25 -4.95
N LYS A 98 1.22 15.47 -4.82
CA LYS A 98 0.53 15.77 -3.56
C LYS A 98 -0.33 14.62 -3.07
N VAL A 99 -0.98 13.91 -3.97
CA VAL A 99 -1.87 12.78 -3.71
C VAL A 99 -1.56 11.67 -4.69
N LEU A 100 -1.57 10.45 -4.24
CA LEU A 100 -1.46 9.26 -5.09
C LEU A 100 -2.86 8.73 -5.42
N PHE A 101 -3.00 8.22 -6.63
CA PHE A 101 -4.26 7.69 -7.15
C PHE A 101 -4.07 6.23 -7.55
N GLY A 102 -4.90 5.37 -7.01
CA GLY A 102 -4.90 3.95 -7.30
C GLY A 102 -6.28 3.44 -7.67
N LYS A 103 -6.33 2.32 -8.36
CA LYS A 103 -7.58 1.60 -8.66
C LYS A 103 -7.43 0.13 -8.36
N VAL A 104 -8.48 -0.46 -7.80
CA VAL A 104 -8.56 -1.88 -7.46
C VAL A 104 -9.76 -2.49 -8.18
N ASN A 105 -9.51 -3.49 -9.02
CA ASN A 105 -10.57 -4.30 -9.59
C ASN A 105 -11.08 -5.29 -8.54
N VAL A 106 -12.36 -5.18 -8.15
CA VAL A 106 -12.93 -5.99 -7.06
C VAL A 106 -13.08 -7.47 -7.42
N ASP A 107 -13.21 -7.80 -8.71
CA ASP A 107 -13.30 -9.19 -9.17
C ASP A 107 -11.93 -9.89 -9.11
N GLU A 108 -10.86 -9.18 -9.42
CA GLU A 108 -9.49 -9.69 -9.36
C GLU A 108 -8.88 -9.66 -7.95
N ASN A 109 -9.39 -8.81 -7.06
CA ASN A 109 -8.85 -8.55 -5.73
C ASN A 109 -9.95 -8.58 -4.65
N SER A 110 -10.73 -9.64 -4.61
CA SER A 110 -11.85 -9.80 -3.68
C SER A 110 -11.45 -9.71 -2.20
N GLN A 111 -10.24 -10.10 -1.86
CA GLN A 111 -9.72 -10.02 -0.50
C GLN A 111 -9.60 -8.58 0.00
N ILE A 112 -9.13 -7.66 -0.86
CA ILE A 112 -9.04 -6.25 -0.51
C ILE A 112 -10.44 -5.65 -0.36
N ALA A 113 -11.33 -5.94 -1.30
CA ALA A 113 -12.72 -5.48 -1.25
C ALA A 113 -13.42 -5.94 0.04
N SER A 114 -13.24 -7.19 0.43
CA SER A 114 -13.77 -7.74 1.68
C SER A 114 -13.16 -7.09 2.91
N ARG A 115 -11.85 -6.82 2.91
CA ARG A 115 -11.14 -6.16 4.02
C ARG A 115 -11.77 -4.81 4.39
N TYR A 116 -12.19 -4.04 3.40
CA TYR A 116 -12.78 -2.72 3.59
C TYR A 116 -14.30 -2.69 3.50
N GLY A 117 -14.96 -3.85 3.45
CA GLY A 117 -16.40 -3.95 3.42
C GLY A 117 -17.04 -3.32 2.19
N ILE A 118 -16.41 -3.45 1.02
CA ILE A 118 -16.91 -2.89 -0.24
C ILE A 118 -18.12 -3.71 -0.69
N MET A 119 -19.31 -3.13 -0.57
CA MET A 119 -20.60 -3.77 -0.90
C MET A 119 -21.18 -3.28 -2.24
N SER A 120 -20.72 -2.13 -2.71
CA SER A 120 -21.18 -1.49 -3.95
C SER A 120 -20.03 -0.77 -4.62
N ILE A 121 -20.10 -0.60 -5.93
CA ILE A 121 -19.10 0.11 -6.74
C ILE A 121 -19.80 1.10 -7.70
N PRO A 122 -19.14 2.21 -8.09
CA PRO A 122 -17.82 2.65 -7.63
C PRO A 122 -17.80 3.02 -6.14
N HIS A 123 -16.67 2.76 -5.48
CA HIS A 123 -16.46 3.06 -4.08
C HIS A 123 -15.04 3.62 -3.94
N PHE A 124 -14.91 4.77 -3.29
CA PHE A 124 -13.62 5.45 -3.16
C PHE A 124 -13.21 5.50 -1.70
N LEU A 125 -11.96 5.14 -1.44
CA LEU A 125 -11.36 5.21 -0.10
C LEU A 125 -10.18 6.17 -0.12
N VAL A 126 -10.12 7.05 0.88
CA VAL A 126 -8.99 7.95 1.11
C VAL A 126 -8.17 7.44 2.28
N PHE A 127 -6.88 7.30 2.06
CA PHE A 127 -5.92 6.86 3.07
C PHE A 127 -4.89 7.96 3.34
N LYS A 128 -4.46 8.04 4.59
CA LYS A 128 -3.34 8.87 5.00
C LYS A 128 -2.45 8.08 5.95
N ASN A 129 -1.16 7.97 5.62
CA ASN A 129 -0.21 7.16 6.40
C ASN A 129 -0.68 5.72 6.62
N GLY A 130 -1.26 5.09 5.61
CA GLY A 130 -1.78 3.73 5.67
C GLY A 130 -3.12 3.56 6.37
N THR A 131 -3.69 4.64 6.93
CA THR A 131 -4.96 4.62 7.68
C THR A 131 -6.10 5.16 6.81
N LEU A 132 -7.24 4.46 6.81
CA LEU A 132 -8.47 4.91 6.17
C LEU A 132 -9.02 6.15 6.89
N VAL A 133 -9.14 7.28 6.17
CA VAL A 133 -9.59 8.56 6.74
C VAL A 133 -10.90 9.07 6.15
N ASP A 134 -11.28 8.61 4.96
CA ASP A 134 -12.55 9.02 4.33
C ASP A 134 -13.03 7.95 3.34
N LYS A 135 -14.32 7.94 3.05
CA LYS A 135 -14.93 7.08 2.03
C LYS A 135 -16.08 7.76 1.33
N ILE A 136 -16.15 7.55 0.03
CA ILE A 136 -17.17 8.07 -0.85
C ILE A 136 -17.79 6.92 -1.65
N VAL A 137 -19.09 6.81 -1.65
CA VAL A 137 -19.81 5.72 -2.32
C VAL A 137 -20.60 6.27 -3.51
N GLY A 138 -20.45 5.61 -4.65
CA GLY A 138 -21.22 5.87 -5.86
C GLY A 138 -20.53 6.82 -6.85
N ALA A 139 -21.17 6.99 -8.00
CA ALA A 139 -20.69 7.87 -9.08
C ALA A 139 -21.06 9.33 -8.78
N VAL A 140 -20.34 9.94 -7.86
CA VAL A 140 -20.65 11.25 -7.28
C VAL A 140 -20.13 12.44 -8.08
N GLY A 141 -19.34 12.20 -9.13
CA GLY A 141 -18.67 13.26 -9.88
C GLY A 141 -17.37 13.74 -9.22
N ARG A 142 -16.81 14.83 -9.76
CA ARG A 142 -15.49 15.36 -9.36
C ARG A 142 -15.50 16.00 -7.96
N ASP A 143 -16.44 16.89 -7.69
CA ASP A 143 -16.41 17.76 -6.51
C ASP A 143 -16.35 17.02 -5.17
N PRO A 144 -17.16 15.97 -4.92
CA PRO A 144 -17.04 15.21 -3.67
C PRO A 144 -15.69 14.53 -3.49
N LEU A 145 -15.09 13.99 -4.57
CA LEU A 145 -13.76 13.38 -4.52
C LEU A 145 -12.69 14.41 -4.24
N GLU A 146 -12.74 15.55 -4.92
CA GLU A 146 -11.79 16.64 -4.73
C GLU A 146 -11.88 17.25 -3.33
N ASN A 147 -13.08 17.42 -2.80
CA ASN A 147 -13.29 17.90 -1.43
C ASN A 147 -12.74 16.93 -0.39
N ALA A 148 -12.91 15.63 -0.57
CA ALA A 148 -12.32 14.61 0.30
C ALA A 148 -10.79 14.66 0.27
N ILE A 149 -10.20 14.81 -0.90
CA ILE A 149 -8.75 14.97 -1.05
C ILE A 149 -8.26 16.22 -0.31
N LYS A 150 -8.91 17.36 -0.50
CA LYS A 150 -8.51 18.64 0.10
C LYS A 150 -8.51 18.63 1.63
N LYS A 151 -9.37 17.84 2.24
CA LYS A 151 -9.42 17.69 3.70
C LYS A 151 -8.18 17.01 4.28
N HIS A 152 -7.47 16.23 3.48
CA HIS A 152 -6.39 15.35 3.95
C HIS A 152 -5.02 15.68 3.37
N ILE A 153 -4.90 16.73 2.59
CA ILE A 153 -3.61 17.25 2.10
C ILE A 153 -2.85 17.99 3.21
#